data_6a9c9597fafaf871bf988e18a0191e65
#
_entry.id   6a9c9597fafaf871bf988e18a0191e65
#
_cell.length_a   1.000
_cell.length_b   1.000
_cell.length_c   1.000
_cell.angle_alpha   90.00
_cell.angle_beta   90.00
_cell.angle_gamma   90.00
#
_symmetry.space_group_name_H-M   'P 1'
#
loop_
_entity.id
_entity.type
_entity.pdbx_description
1 polymer ?
#
loop_
_entity_poly.entity_id
_entity_poly.type
_entity_poly.pdbx_seq_one_letter_code
_entity_poly.pdbx_strand_id
1 'polypeptide(L)'
;MNPIEPSEIKIKELISLFDKKKFDELLKLSNELLDNFPKSILIQNIQGVVHTELKNYKLAKNLFIKVVNLSPNYTDGHYNLANVYNKLDEKEKAIESYNKVIELDINYFKAHNNLGNIYRKKGLNKRAIECYLSTLEINSNYKVAYYNLA
;
A
#
# COMPACT_ATOMS: atom_id res chain seq x y z
N MET A 1 2.67 -17.92 -24.67
CA MET A 1 1.97 -17.54 -23.43
C MET A 1 1.48 -16.12 -23.59
N ASN A 2 0.20 -15.86 -23.35
CA ASN A 2 -0.28 -14.47 -23.31
C ASN A 2 0.40 -13.74 -22.16
N PRO A 3 0.81 -12.47 -22.36
CA PRO A 3 1.42 -11.69 -21.26
C PRO A 3 0.42 -11.57 -20.09
N ILE A 4 0.95 -11.67 -18.87
CA ILE A 4 0.15 -11.54 -17.64
C ILE A 4 -0.15 -10.05 -17.35
N GLU A 5 0.74 -9.18 -17.81
CA GLU A 5 0.66 -7.73 -17.60
C GLU A 5 0.52 -7.00 -18.94
N PRO A 6 -0.14 -5.82 -18.97
CA PRO A 6 -0.20 -4.97 -20.13
C PRO A 6 1.18 -4.43 -20.53
N SER A 7 1.26 -3.86 -21.75
CA SER A 7 2.48 -3.18 -22.18
C SER A 7 2.84 -2.02 -21.27
N GLU A 8 4.13 -1.72 -21.17
CA GLU A 8 4.66 -0.60 -20.39
C GLU A 8 4.00 0.76 -20.75
N ILE A 9 3.66 0.94 -22.03
CA ILE A 9 2.96 2.13 -22.52
C ILE A 9 1.60 2.28 -21.85
N LYS A 10 0.83 1.20 -21.72
CA LYS A 10 -0.48 1.23 -21.07
C LYS A 10 -0.39 1.45 -19.57
N ILE A 11 0.62 0.91 -18.92
CA ILE A 11 0.89 1.20 -17.50
C ILE A 11 1.26 2.67 -17.30
N LYS A 12 2.13 3.23 -18.17
CA LYS A 12 2.47 4.66 -18.13
C LYS A 12 1.25 5.57 -18.35
N GLU A 13 0.32 5.16 -19.22
CA GLU A 13 -0.94 5.87 -19.45
C GLU A 13 -1.79 5.92 -18.17
N LEU A 14 -1.95 4.77 -17.49
CA LEU A 14 -2.66 4.71 -16.19
C LEU A 14 -2.00 5.60 -15.13
N ILE A 15 -0.67 5.56 -15.02
CA ILE A 15 0.08 6.42 -14.08
C ILE A 15 -0.13 7.89 -14.41
N SER A 16 -0.07 8.28 -15.69
CA SER A 16 -0.32 9.66 -16.11
C SER A 16 -1.75 10.14 -15.77
N LEU A 17 -2.75 9.27 -15.90
CA LEU A 17 -4.13 9.58 -15.48
C LEU A 17 -4.24 9.74 -13.96
N PHE A 18 -3.50 8.92 -13.20
CA PHE A 18 -3.43 9.03 -11.74
C PHE A 18 -2.83 10.37 -11.32
N ASP A 19 -1.69 10.76 -11.87
CA ASP A 19 -1.00 12.02 -11.55
C ASP A 19 -1.86 13.24 -11.86
N LYS A 20 -2.68 13.17 -12.92
CA LYS A 20 -3.65 14.20 -13.32
C LYS A 20 -4.96 14.12 -12.53
N LYS A 21 -5.09 13.16 -11.59
CA LYS A 21 -6.31 12.88 -10.81
C LYS A 21 -7.57 12.59 -11.65
N LYS A 22 -7.38 12.08 -12.87
CA LYS A 22 -8.46 11.69 -13.78
C LYS A 22 -8.93 10.27 -13.46
N PHE A 23 -9.46 10.08 -12.25
CA PHE A 23 -9.76 8.75 -11.71
C PHE A 23 -10.86 8.02 -12.47
N ASP A 24 -11.87 8.69 -13.00
CA ASP A 24 -12.93 8.06 -13.79
C ASP A 24 -12.38 7.49 -15.11
N GLU A 25 -11.54 8.29 -15.81
CA GLU A 25 -10.87 7.84 -17.05
C GLU A 25 -9.93 6.66 -16.74
N LEU A 26 -9.18 6.74 -15.65
CA LEU A 26 -8.28 5.68 -15.20
C LEU A 26 -9.05 4.39 -14.92
N LEU A 27 -10.12 4.45 -14.13
CA LEU A 27 -10.91 3.27 -13.77
C LEU A 27 -11.55 2.64 -15.02
N LYS A 28 -12.04 3.45 -15.97
CA LYS A 28 -12.57 2.95 -17.24
C LYS A 28 -11.49 2.19 -18.01
N LEU A 29 -10.34 2.82 -18.26
CA LEU A 29 -9.22 2.19 -19.00
C LEU A 29 -8.72 0.94 -18.28
N SER A 30 -8.57 1.00 -16.96
CA SER A 30 -8.09 -0.16 -16.18
C SER A 30 -9.06 -1.34 -16.24
N ASN A 31 -10.38 -1.11 -16.25
CA ASN A 31 -11.37 -2.17 -16.43
C ASN A 31 -11.27 -2.82 -17.82
N GLU A 32 -11.15 -2.01 -18.90
CA GLU A 32 -10.94 -2.51 -20.26
C GLU A 32 -9.65 -3.36 -20.38
N LEU A 33 -8.60 -2.96 -19.66
CA LEU A 33 -7.35 -3.73 -19.61
C LEU A 33 -7.50 -5.04 -18.81
N LEU A 34 -8.28 -5.05 -17.73
CA LEU A 34 -8.53 -6.27 -16.95
C LEU A 34 -9.30 -7.34 -17.72
N ASP A 35 -10.11 -6.98 -18.72
CA ASP A 35 -10.76 -7.96 -19.61
C ASP A 35 -9.72 -8.81 -20.35
N ASN A 36 -8.58 -8.22 -20.70
CA ASN A 36 -7.48 -8.91 -21.39
C ASN A 36 -6.41 -9.45 -20.44
N PHE A 37 -6.25 -8.82 -19.27
CA PHE A 37 -5.23 -9.13 -18.25
C PHE A 37 -5.85 -9.32 -16.87
N PRO A 38 -6.75 -10.32 -16.68
CA PRO A 38 -7.56 -10.44 -15.44
C PRO A 38 -6.74 -10.73 -14.19
N LYS A 39 -5.49 -11.18 -14.34
CA LYS A 39 -4.55 -11.45 -13.23
C LYS A 39 -3.46 -10.39 -13.09
N SER A 40 -3.58 -9.26 -13.81
CA SER A 40 -2.59 -8.18 -13.69
C SER A 40 -2.56 -7.63 -12.27
N ILE A 41 -1.43 -7.82 -11.60
CA ILE A 41 -1.17 -7.30 -10.25
C ILE A 41 -1.07 -5.78 -10.30
N LEU A 42 -0.41 -5.25 -11.33
CA LEU A 42 -0.19 -3.82 -11.48
C LEU A 42 -1.51 -3.06 -11.63
N ILE A 43 -2.42 -3.53 -12.51
CA ILE A 43 -3.71 -2.86 -12.70
C ILE A 43 -4.53 -2.91 -11.42
N GLN A 44 -4.65 -4.08 -10.78
CA GLN A 44 -5.43 -4.24 -9.55
C GLN A 44 -4.86 -3.38 -8.41
N ASN A 45 -3.52 -3.27 -8.32
CA ASN A 45 -2.88 -2.39 -7.35
C ASN A 45 -3.18 -0.92 -7.63
N ILE A 46 -3.09 -0.46 -8.89
CA ILE A 46 -3.42 0.91 -9.30
C ILE A 46 -4.89 1.22 -8.96
N GLN A 47 -5.83 0.34 -9.31
CA GLN A 47 -7.24 0.52 -8.92
C GLN A 47 -7.43 0.61 -7.39
N GLY A 48 -6.72 -0.24 -6.63
CA GLY A 48 -6.74 -0.20 -5.17
C GLY A 48 -6.28 1.14 -4.62
N VAL A 49 -5.21 1.71 -5.18
CA VAL A 49 -4.71 3.04 -4.81
C VAL A 49 -5.74 4.13 -5.16
N VAL A 50 -6.33 4.10 -6.36
CA VAL A 50 -7.39 5.05 -6.76
C VAL A 50 -8.58 4.98 -5.80
N HIS A 51 -9.06 3.78 -5.47
CA HIS A 51 -10.16 3.63 -4.51
C HIS A 51 -9.78 4.10 -3.11
N THR A 52 -8.50 4.03 -2.73
CA THR A 52 -8.01 4.60 -1.46
C THR A 52 -8.09 6.13 -1.48
N GLU A 53 -7.67 6.77 -2.57
CA GLU A 53 -7.78 8.23 -2.77
C GLU A 53 -9.24 8.70 -2.74
N LEU A 54 -10.13 7.93 -3.36
CA LEU A 54 -11.58 8.16 -3.35
C LEU A 54 -12.26 7.79 -2.01
N LYS A 55 -11.50 7.35 -1.00
CA LYS A 55 -11.98 6.89 0.32
C LYS A 55 -12.92 5.67 0.26
N ASN A 56 -12.94 4.95 -0.85
CA ASN A 56 -13.67 3.71 -1.04
C ASN A 56 -12.90 2.52 -0.43
N TYR A 57 -12.59 2.60 0.87
CA TYR A 57 -11.66 1.68 1.54
C TYR A 57 -12.08 0.21 1.47
N LYS A 58 -13.37 -0.10 1.43
CA LYS A 58 -13.84 -1.50 1.29
C LYS A 58 -13.48 -2.09 -0.07
N LEU A 59 -13.63 -1.31 -1.15
CA LEU A 59 -13.24 -1.73 -2.50
C LEU A 59 -11.71 -1.85 -2.62
N ALA A 60 -10.97 -0.86 -2.11
CA ALA A 60 -9.52 -0.88 -2.08
C ALA A 60 -8.99 -2.13 -1.34
N LYS A 61 -9.56 -2.44 -0.16
CA LYS A 61 -9.22 -3.66 0.60
C LYS A 61 -9.36 -4.92 -0.24
N ASN A 62 -10.49 -5.09 -0.91
CA ASN A 62 -10.74 -6.29 -1.72
C ASN A 62 -9.74 -6.42 -2.88
N LEU A 63 -9.37 -5.30 -3.52
CA LEU A 63 -8.36 -5.28 -4.58
C LEU A 63 -6.98 -5.65 -4.05
N PHE A 64 -6.54 -5.06 -2.93
CA PHE A 64 -5.23 -5.39 -2.35
C PHE A 64 -5.16 -6.81 -1.81
N ILE A 65 -6.26 -7.37 -1.29
CA ILE A 65 -6.33 -8.80 -0.94
C ILE A 65 -6.09 -9.67 -2.18
N LYS A 66 -6.72 -9.34 -3.33
CA LYS A 66 -6.45 -10.06 -4.58
C LYS A 66 -4.99 -9.95 -4.99
N VAL A 67 -4.41 -8.75 -4.90
CA VAL A 67 -3.00 -8.48 -5.23
C VAL A 67 -2.06 -9.36 -4.40
N VAL A 68 -2.20 -9.39 -3.07
CA VAL A 68 -1.31 -10.17 -2.21
C VAL A 68 -1.53 -11.68 -2.33
N ASN A 69 -2.74 -12.13 -2.72
CA ASN A 69 -3.02 -13.52 -3.01
C ASN A 69 -2.38 -13.97 -4.34
N LEU A 70 -2.36 -13.10 -5.36
CA LEU A 70 -1.70 -13.37 -6.64
C LEU A 70 -0.18 -13.30 -6.54
N SER A 71 0.34 -12.42 -5.71
CA SER A 71 1.77 -12.24 -5.47
C SER A 71 2.06 -12.05 -3.97
N PRO A 72 2.25 -13.15 -3.22
CA PRO A 72 2.48 -13.10 -1.77
C PRO A 72 3.73 -12.34 -1.33
N ASN A 73 4.69 -12.12 -2.24
CA ASN A 73 5.93 -11.40 -1.98
C ASN A 73 5.92 -9.97 -2.52
N TYR A 74 4.77 -9.46 -2.96
CA TYR A 74 4.66 -8.09 -3.45
C TYR A 74 4.54 -7.11 -2.27
N THR A 75 5.67 -6.55 -1.87
CA THR A 75 5.82 -5.70 -0.68
C THR A 75 4.86 -4.51 -0.66
N ASP A 76 4.76 -3.78 -1.79
CA ASP A 76 3.84 -2.63 -1.89
C ASP A 76 2.37 -3.02 -1.76
N GLY A 77 1.99 -4.22 -2.22
CA GLY A 77 0.64 -4.76 -2.04
C GLY A 77 0.27 -4.94 -0.57
N HIS A 78 1.17 -5.51 0.23
CA HIS A 78 1.00 -5.65 1.67
C HIS A 78 1.00 -4.29 2.38
N TYR A 79 1.86 -3.35 1.96
CA TYR A 79 1.88 -2.00 2.51
C TYR A 79 0.56 -1.25 2.26
N ASN A 80 0.04 -1.31 1.04
CA ASN A 80 -1.23 -0.69 0.68
C ASN A 80 -2.40 -1.32 1.44
N LEU A 81 -2.41 -2.65 1.58
CA LEU A 81 -3.41 -3.38 2.35
C LEU A 81 -3.38 -2.96 3.83
N ALA A 82 -2.18 -2.86 4.43
CA ALA A 82 -1.99 -2.39 5.79
C ALA A 82 -2.54 -0.98 6.01
N ASN A 83 -2.25 -0.06 5.07
CA ASN A 83 -2.79 1.30 5.11
C ASN A 83 -4.31 1.31 5.11
N VAL A 84 -4.94 0.49 4.26
CA VAL A 84 -6.40 0.41 4.16
C VAL A 84 -7.00 -0.25 5.40
N TYR A 85 -6.40 -1.30 5.95
CA TYR A 85 -6.84 -1.85 7.24
C TYR A 85 -6.80 -0.81 8.35
N ASN A 86 -5.72 -0.01 8.42
CA ASN A 86 -5.63 1.08 9.39
C ASN A 86 -6.71 2.16 9.20
N LYS A 87 -7.08 2.49 7.95
CA LYS A 87 -8.19 3.42 7.64
C LYS A 87 -9.56 2.87 8.03
N LEU A 88 -9.73 1.55 8.00
CA LEU A 88 -10.95 0.84 8.41
C LEU A 88 -10.98 0.52 9.92
N ASP A 89 -9.97 0.97 10.68
CA ASP A 89 -9.77 0.68 12.11
C ASP A 89 -9.58 -0.83 12.42
N GLU A 90 -9.21 -1.64 11.40
CA GLU A 90 -8.86 -3.05 11.54
C GLU A 90 -7.38 -3.18 11.97
N LYS A 91 -7.04 -2.68 13.19
CA LYS A 91 -5.66 -2.44 13.64
C LYS A 91 -4.80 -3.70 13.68
N GLU A 92 -5.35 -4.82 14.12
CA GLU A 92 -4.63 -6.10 14.22
C GLU A 92 -4.17 -6.56 12.85
N LYS A 93 -5.05 -6.52 11.86
CA LYS A 93 -4.71 -6.88 10.47
C LYS A 93 -3.73 -5.89 9.82
N ALA A 94 -3.83 -4.60 10.18
CA ALA A 94 -2.84 -3.62 9.75
C ALA A 94 -1.45 -3.93 10.30
N ILE A 95 -1.34 -4.30 11.59
CA ILE A 95 -0.08 -4.73 12.22
C ILE A 95 0.50 -5.95 11.52
N GLU A 96 -0.31 -7.00 11.27
CA GLU A 96 0.11 -8.21 10.56
C GLU A 96 0.65 -7.88 9.16
N SER A 97 -0.08 -7.03 8.42
CA SER A 97 0.32 -6.64 7.07
C SER A 97 1.59 -5.78 7.05
N TYR A 98 1.77 -4.84 8.00
CA TYR A 98 3.04 -4.08 8.12
C TYR A 98 4.21 -4.97 8.53
N ASN A 99 4.00 -5.93 9.43
CA ASN A 99 5.04 -6.90 9.79
C ASN A 99 5.45 -7.73 8.57
N LYS A 100 4.48 -8.12 7.70
CA LYS A 100 4.81 -8.79 6.44
C LYS A 100 5.62 -7.91 5.49
N VAL A 101 5.34 -6.60 5.42
CA VAL A 101 6.18 -5.66 4.67
C VAL A 101 7.61 -5.66 5.19
N ILE A 102 7.78 -5.58 6.52
CA ILE A 102 9.11 -5.54 7.17
C ILE A 102 9.86 -6.88 6.99
N GLU A 103 9.14 -8.00 7.00
CA GLU A 103 9.71 -9.33 6.70
C GLU A 103 10.25 -9.40 5.25
N LEU A 104 9.51 -8.83 4.28
CA LEU A 104 9.89 -8.81 2.87
C LEU A 104 10.97 -7.78 2.55
N ASP A 105 10.94 -6.63 3.22
CA ASP A 105 11.90 -5.54 3.10
C ASP A 105 12.09 -4.85 4.44
N ILE A 106 13.17 -5.22 5.15
CA ILE A 106 13.53 -4.66 6.45
C ILE A 106 13.78 -3.13 6.39
N ASN A 107 14.14 -2.61 5.21
CA ASN A 107 14.43 -1.19 5.00
C ASN A 107 13.20 -0.37 4.59
N TYR A 108 12.01 -0.95 4.65
CA TYR A 108 10.78 -0.23 4.31
C TYR A 108 10.37 0.72 5.46
N PHE A 109 11.09 1.85 5.58
CA PHE A 109 10.95 2.80 6.70
C PHE A 109 9.53 3.31 6.93
N LYS A 110 8.72 3.44 5.86
CA LYS A 110 7.31 3.87 5.98
C LYS A 110 6.46 2.86 6.74
N ALA A 111 6.75 1.55 6.61
CA ALA A 111 6.05 0.51 7.33
C ALA A 111 6.37 0.58 8.83
N HIS A 112 7.65 0.75 9.19
CA HIS A 112 8.07 0.97 10.58
C HIS A 112 7.36 2.18 11.20
N ASN A 113 7.38 3.34 10.51
CA ASN A 113 6.72 4.54 11.01
C ASN A 113 5.21 4.35 11.22
N ASN A 114 4.51 3.73 10.25
CA ASN A 114 3.07 3.52 10.35
C ASN A 114 2.69 2.50 11.43
N LEU A 115 3.51 1.47 11.62
CA LEU A 115 3.38 0.50 12.70
C LEU A 115 3.55 1.20 14.06
N GLY A 116 4.55 2.07 14.19
CA GLY A 116 4.75 2.91 15.36
C GLY A 116 3.52 3.77 15.70
N ASN A 117 2.90 4.38 14.68
CA ASN A 117 1.66 5.15 14.85
C ASN A 117 0.50 4.29 15.39
N ILE A 118 0.38 3.03 14.96
CA ILE A 118 -0.64 2.12 15.49
C ILE A 118 -0.32 1.77 16.95
N TYR A 119 0.93 1.42 17.26
CA TYR A 119 1.33 1.10 18.64
C TYR A 119 1.12 2.28 19.60
N ARG A 120 1.45 3.52 19.17
CA ARG A 120 1.17 4.73 19.95
C ARG A 120 -0.33 4.87 20.27
N LYS A 121 -1.20 4.70 19.26
CA LYS A 121 -2.66 4.76 19.45
C LYS A 121 -3.19 3.66 20.38
N LYS A 122 -2.49 2.54 20.48
CA LYS A 122 -2.80 1.44 21.42
C LYS A 122 -2.20 1.65 22.81
N GLY A 123 -1.49 2.75 23.06
CA GLY A 123 -0.79 3.02 24.32
C GLY A 123 0.49 2.20 24.53
N LEU A 124 0.96 1.49 23.50
CA LEU A 124 2.16 0.66 23.53
C LEU A 124 3.40 1.51 23.19
N ASN A 125 3.65 2.53 24.02
CA ASN A 125 4.63 3.58 23.75
C ASN A 125 6.05 3.05 23.50
N LYS A 126 6.51 2.03 24.26
CA LYS A 126 7.84 1.45 24.06
C LYS A 126 8.00 0.91 22.61
N ARG A 127 7.03 0.12 22.14
CA ARG A 127 7.03 -0.42 20.78
C ARG A 127 6.93 0.68 19.73
N ALA A 128 6.16 1.73 19.99
CA ALA A 128 6.06 2.87 19.09
C ALA A 128 7.43 3.56 18.92
N ILE A 129 8.15 3.82 20.01
CA ILE A 129 9.48 4.42 20.01
C ILE A 129 10.47 3.54 19.22
N GLU A 130 10.51 2.22 19.47
CA GLU A 130 11.34 1.28 18.73
C GLU A 130 11.10 1.39 17.21
N CYS A 131 9.83 1.41 16.78
CA CYS A 131 9.48 1.56 15.36
C CYS A 131 9.94 2.91 14.77
N TYR A 132 9.82 4.00 15.50
CA TYR A 132 10.28 5.31 15.03
C TYR A 132 11.79 5.40 14.95
N LEU A 133 12.51 4.80 15.92
CA LEU A 133 13.98 4.72 15.87
C LEU A 133 14.44 3.90 14.67
N SER A 134 13.86 2.72 14.42
CA SER A 134 14.15 1.93 13.21
C SER A 134 13.88 2.74 11.93
N THR A 135 12.79 3.53 11.91
CA THR A 135 12.52 4.44 10.78
C THR A 135 13.66 5.42 10.54
N LEU A 136 14.24 6.00 11.60
CA LEU A 136 15.31 6.98 11.51
C LEU A 136 16.68 6.35 11.24
N GLU A 137 16.91 5.13 11.68
CA GLU A 137 18.10 4.34 11.31
C GLU A 137 18.14 4.10 9.79
N ILE A 138 16.97 3.77 9.18
CA ILE A 138 16.86 3.52 7.74
C ILE A 138 16.87 4.84 6.94
N ASN A 139 16.15 5.84 7.43
CA ASN A 139 16.02 7.15 6.79
C ASN A 139 16.12 8.29 7.82
N SER A 140 17.36 8.72 8.08
CA SER A 140 17.66 9.77 9.07
C SER A 140 17.04 11.13 8.76
N ASN A 141 16.59 11.38 7.53
CA ASN A 141 15.96 12.64 7.12
C ASN A 141 14.43 12.61 7.19
N TYR A 142 13.83 11.53 7.68
CA TYR A 142 12.37 11.40 7.73
C TYR A 142 11.77 12.19 8.89
N LYS A 143 11.48 13.47 8.64
CA LYS A 143 11.00 14.44 9.64
C LYS A 143 9.77 13.99 10.44
N VAL A 144 8.89 13.19 9.83
CA VAL A 144 7.67 12.69 10.48
C VAL A 144 8.01 11.79 11.67
N ALA A 145 9.07 10.98 11.59
CA ALA A 145 9.47 10.11 12.71
C ALA A 145 10.01 10.91 13.89
N TYR A 146 10.77 11.99 13.65
CA TYR A 146 11.19 12.90 14.71
C TYR A 146 10.00 13.55 15.43
N TYR A 147 9.03 14.03 14.64
CA TYR A 147 7.79 14.60 15.21
C TYR A 147 7.01 13.58 16.03
N ASN A 148 7.01 12.32 15.62
CA ASN A 148 6.30 11.25 16.32
C ASN A 148 7.00 10.82 17.62
N LEU A 149 8.32 11.05 17.74
CA LEU A 149 9.12 10.77 18.95
C LEU A 149 9.03 11.89 20.00
N ALA A 150 8.72 13.12 19.59
CA ALA A 150 8.57 14.29 20.48
C ALA A 150 7.28 14.21 21.31
#